data_c9bf9b1300a091ba658844d0280753ea
#
_entry.id   c9bf9b1300a091ba658844d0280753ea
#
_cell.length_a   1.000
_cell.length_b   1.000
_cell.length_c   1.000
_cell.angle_alpha   90.00
_cell.angle_beta   90.00
_cell.angle_gamma   90.00
#
_symmetry.space_group_name_H-M   'P 1'
#
loop_
_entity.id
_entity.type
_entity.pdbx_description
1 polymer ?
#
loop_
_entity_poly.entity_id
_entity_poly.type
_entity_poly.pdbx_seq_one_letter_code
_entity_poly.pdbx_strand_id
1 'polypeptide(L)'
;MSLGLKRGIVQLEPHDKQWDEAAIQTIKILKSILGDDAIDIQHIGSTAIPAIKAKPIIDIVVGVTDFDKVMLHNEQLRQVGIFYRGSDVERQLLYVMGDMENDTRTHHIHIVKWNGTEWENYIHFRDYLNDNENMALQYQKVKEELESKYADNRGLYTKGKKDIIDIILNN
;
A
#
# COMPACT_ATOMS: atom_id res chain seq x y z
N MET A 1 -17.57 -7.49 2.79
CA MET A 1 -16.96 -6.21 3.18
C MET A 1 -16.60 -5.41 1.95
N SER A 2 -16.81 -4.12 1.93
CA SER A 2 -16.49 -3.33 0.73
C SER A 2 -15.01 -2.94 0.75
N LEU A 3 -14.28 -3.28 -0.31
CA LEU A 3 -12.94 -2.75 -0.52
C LEU A 3 -13.04 -1.26 -0.86
N GLY A 4 -12.19 -0.47 -0.23
CA GLY A 4 -12.09 0.96 -0.49
C GLY A 4 -12.56 1.83 0.68
N LEU A 5 -11.97 3.00 0.76
CA LEU A 5 -12.26 3.99 1.79
C LEU A 5 -12.21 5.40 1.20
N LYS A 6 -13.14 6.25 1.62
CA LYS A 6 -13.14 7.66 1.23
C LYS A 6 -11.85 8.33 1.68
N ARG A 7 -11.31 9.20 0.83
CA ARG A 7 -10.10 9.95 1.17
C ARG A 7 -10.31 10.79 2.44
N GLY A 8 -9.32 10.78 3.32
CA GLY A 8 -9.38 11.50 4.59
C GLY A 8 -9.93 10.67 5.76
N ILE A 9 -10.76 9.66 5.49
CA ILE A 9 -11.33 8.79 6.53
C ILE A 9 -10.35 7.70 6.94
N VAL A 10 -10.38 7.35 8.21
CA VAL A 10 -9.66 6.21 8.79
C VAL A 10 -10.68 5.28 9.43
N GLN A 11 -10.72 4.05 8.98
CA GLN A 11 -11.55 2.97 9.51
C GLN A 11 -10.77 1.68 9.41
N LEU A 12 -10.59 0.98 10.52
CA LEU A 12 -9.88 -0.29 10.59
C LEU A 12 -10.88 -1.45 10.58
N GLU A 13 -10.60 -2.44 9.75
CA GLU A 13 -11.41 -3.64 9.58
C GLU A 13 -10.56 -4.87 9.87
N PRO A 14 -11.14 -5.96 10.41
CA PRO A 14 -10.45 -7.25 10.49
C PRO A 14 -9.97 -7.68 9.11
N HIS A 15 -8.88 -8.46 9.06
CA HIS A 15 -8.38 -8.99 7.79
C HIS A 15 -9.46 -9.77 7.05
N ASP A 16 -9.55 -9.53 5.74
CA ASP A 16 -10.47 -10.21 4.82
C ASP A 16 -9.67 -10.87 3.69
N LYS A 17 -9.90 -12.18 3.47
CA LYS A 17 -9.25 -12.94 2.38
C LYS A 17 -9.49 -12.34 0.98
N GLN A 18 -10.58 -11.60 0.80
CA GLN A 18 -10.85 -10.88 -0.45
C GLN A 18 -9.78 -9.82 -0.75
N TRP A 19 -9.06 -9.33 0.27
CA TRP A 19 -7.93 -8.41 0.06
C TRP A 19 -6.76 -9.10 -0.64
N ASP A 20 -6.47 -10.36 -0.28
CA ASP A 20 -5.43 -11.15 -0.95
C ASP A 20 -5.81 -11.44 -2.40
N GLU A 21 -7.08 -11.79 -2.65
CA GLU A 21 -7.61 -12.01 -3.99
C GLU A 21 -7.52 -10.74 -4.86
N ALA A 22 -7.92 -9.59 -4.30
CA ALA A 22 -7.83 -8.30 -4.98
C ALA A 22 -6.37 -7.92 -5.30
N ALA A 23 -5.45 -8.15 -4.36
CA ALA A 23 -4.02 -7.94 -4.58
C ALA A 23 -3.48 -8.81 -5.71
N ILE A 24 -3.81 -10.11 -5.71
CA ILE A 24 -3.40 -11.05 -6.76
C ILE A 24 -3.90 -10.60 -8.14
N GLN A 25 -5.16 -10.19 -8.25
CA GLN A 25 -5.72 -9.70 -9.52
C GLN A 25 -5.00 -8.43 -9.99
N THR A 26 -4.77 -7.48 -9.10
CA THR A 26 -4.06 -6.24 -9.44
C THR A 26 -2.61 -6.50 -9.85
N ILE A 27 -1.91 -7.42 -9.18
CA ILE A 27 -0.56 -7.86 -9.57
C ILE A 27 -0.55 -8.46 -10.98
N LYS A 28 -1.53 -9.30 -11.32
CA LYS A 28 -1.65 -9.88 -12.68
C LYS A 28 -1.84 -8.80 -13.74
N ILE A 29 -2.71 -7.80 -13.49
CA ILE A 29 -2.95 -6.68 -14.39
C ILE A 29 -1.65 -5.87 -14.58
N LEU A 30 -0.97 -5.52 -13.49
CA LEU A 30 0.30 -4.78 -13.54
C LEU A 30 1.37 -5.54 -14.32
N LYS A 31 1.55 -6.84 -14.07
CA LYS A 31 2.48 -7.70 -14.83
C LYS A 31 2.16 -7.73 -16.33
N SER A 32 0.89 -7.80 -16.68
CA SER A 32 0.45 -7.82 -18.08
C SER A 32 0.75 -6.51 -18.82
N ILE A 33 0.66 -5.36 -18.14
CA ILE A 33 0.85 -4.04 -18.73
C ILE A 33 2.33 -3.66 -18.74
N LEU A 34 3.02 -3.83 -17.60
CA LEU A 34 4.41 -3.38 -17.43
C LEU A 34 5.43 -4.35 -18.03
N GLY A 35 5.07 -5.65 -18.15
CA GLY A 35 5.99 -6.65 -18.72
C GLY A 35 7.34 -6.65 -18.02
N ASP A 36 8.40 -6.60 -18.79
CA ASP A 36 9.81 -6.63 -18.33
C ASP A 36 10.26 -5.31 -17.65
N ASP A 37 9.46 -4.23 -17.74
CA ASP A 37 9.75 -2.98 -17.02
C ASP A 37 9.51 -3.09 -15.52
N ALA A 38 8.72 -4.09 -15.07
CA ALA A 38 8.56 -4.44 -13.67
C ALA A 38 9.34 -5.72 -13.33
N ILE A 39 10.34 -5.64 -12.45
CA ILE A 39 11.16 -6.78 -12.04
C ILE A 39 10.38 -7.70 -11.11
N ASP A 40 9.73 -7.13 -10.09
CA ASP A 40 8.84 -7.85 -9.19
C ASP A 40 7.71 -6.96 -8.70
N ILE A 41 6.59 -7.59 -8.33
CA ILE A 41 5.37 -6.91 -7.86
C ILE A 41 4.81 -7.71 -6.69
N GLN A 42 4.63 -7.05 -5.54
CA GLN A 42 4.21 -7.72 -4.32
C GLN A 42 3.09 -6.97 -3.57
N HIS A 43 2.22 -7.75 -2.92
CA HIS A 43 1.27 -7.24 -1.92
C HIS A 43 2.03 -6.87 -0.64
N ILE A 44 1.84 -5.66 -0.17
CA ILE A 44 2.52 -5.09 1.01
C ILE A 44 1.53 -4.39 1.95
N GLY A 45 2.06 -3.75 2.97
CA GLY A 45 1.27 -2.97 3.92
C GLY A 45 0.41 -3.81 4.85
N SER A 46 -0.48 -3.16 5.58
CA SER A 46 -1.23 -3.82 6.66
C SER A 46 -2.24 -4.86 6.16
N THR A 47 -2.74 -4.74 4.92
CA THR A 47 -3.67 -5.74 4.33
C THR A 47 -2.97 -7.04 3.95
N ALA A 48 -1.64 -7.05 3.85
CA ALA A 48 -0.81 -8.24 3.63
C ALA A 48 -0.40 -8.94 4.94
N ILE A 49 -0.98 -8.54 6.10
CA ILE A 49 -0.66 -9.09 7.43
C ILE A 49 -1.96 -9.62 8.05
N PRO A 50 -2.26 -10.93 7.91
CA PRO A 50 -3.54 -11.50 8.33
C PRO A 50 -3.84 -11.38 9.83
N ALA A 51 -2.82 -11.24 10.66
CA ALA A 51 -2.95 -11.17 12.12
C ALA A 51 -3.55 -9.84 12.63
N ILE A 52 -3.64 -8.78 11.78
CA ILE A 52 -4.02 -7.45 12.24
C ILE A 52 -5.15 -6.81 11.44
N LYS A 53 -5.86 -5.89 12.08
CA LYS A 53 -6.81 -5.00 11.40
C LYS A 53 -6.08 -4.01 10.49
N ALA A 54 -6.72 -3.66 9.39
CA ALA A 54 -6.20 -2.69 8.42
C ALA A 54 -7.32 -1.80 7.86
N LYS A 55 -6.95 -0.67 7.28
CA LYS A 55 -7.87 0.05 6.39
C LYS A 55 -8.11 -0.81 5.14
N PRO A 56 -9.33 -0.89 4.61
CA PRO A 56 -9.65 -1.71 3.43
C PRO A 56 -9.10 -1.06 2.13
N ILE A 57 -7.78 -0.86 2.09
CA ILE A 57 -7.04 -0.31 0.96
C ILE A 57 -5.82 -1.21 0.75
N ILE A 58 -5.72 -1.79 -0.44
CA ILE A 58 -4.62 -2.68 -0.82
C ILE A 58 -3.39 -1.84 -1.16
N ASP A 59 -2.25 -2.17 -0.56
CA ASP A 59 -0.97 -1.59 -0.92
C ASP A 59 -0.16 -2.59 -1.76
N ILE A 60 0.32 -2.15 -2.92
CA ILE A 60 1.16 -2.93 -3.85
C ILE A 60 2.48 -2.18 -4.03
N VAL A 61 3.59 -2.89 -4.04
CA VAL A 61 4.89 -2.36 -4.46
C VAL A 61 5.33 -2.99 -5.77
N VAL A 62 5.88 -2.16 -6.65
CA VAL A 62 6.45 -2.55 -7.94
C VAL A 62 7.91 -2.12 -7.97
N GLY A 63 8.83 -3.08 -8.07
CA GLY A 63 10.26 -2.83 -8.21
C GLY A 63 10.65 -2.66 -9.67
N VAL A 64 11.25 -1.51 -10.00
CA VAL A 64 11.67 -1.17 -11.37
C VAL A 64 13.08 -0.62 -11.43
N THR A 65 13.72 -0.69 -12.58
CA THR A 65 15.04 -0.05 -12.82
C THR A 65 14.90 1.39 -13.35
N ASP A 66 13.78 1.71 -14.01
CA ASP A 66 13.59 2.97 -14.72
C ASP A 66 12.14 3.45 -14.56
N PHE A 67 11.96 4.60 -13.91
CA PHE A 67 10.64 5.21 -13.71
C PHE A 67 10.06 5.76 -15.02
N ASP A 68 10.89 6.27 -15.92
CA ASP A 68 10.43 6.86 -17.20
C ASP A 68 9.78 5.79 -18.07
N LYS A 69 10.28 4.56 -18.03
CA LYS A 69 9.66 3.43 -18.75
C LYS A 69 8.25 3.13 -18.21
N VAL A 70 8.08 3.16 -16.89
CA VAL A 70 6.73 2.97 -16.29
C VAL A 70 5.78 4.08 -16.74
N MET A 71 6.25 5.31 -16.81
CA MET A 71 5.44 6.46 -17.25
C MET A 71 4.94 6.32 -18.70
N LEU A 72 5.63 5.57 -19.56
CA LEU A 72 5.17 5.26 -20.92
C LEU A 72 3.89 4.39 -20.93
N HIS A 73 3.63 3.65 -19.88
CA HIS A 73 2.42 2.82 -19.72
C HIS A 73 1.22 3.56 -19.12
N ASN A 74 1.33 4.85 -18.81
CA ASN A 74 0.28 5.61 -18.11
C ASN A 74 -1.09 5.52 -18.78
N GLU A 75 -1.15 5.55 -20.10
CA GLU A 75 -2.43 5.44 -20.81
C GLU A 75 -3.05 4.05 -20.67
N GLN A 76 -2.26 2.98 -20.78
CA GLN A 76 -2.73 1.60 -20.60
C GLN A 76 -3.17 1.36 -19.15
N LEU A 77 -2.43 1.88 -18.17
CA LEU A 77 -2.78 1.80 -16.76
C LEU A 77 -4.11 2.54 -16.49
N ARG A 78 -4.28 3.74 -17.06
CA ARG A 78 -5.52 4.52 -16.92
C ARG A 78 -6.73 3.78 -17.48
N GLN A 79 -6.59 3.07 -18.61
CA GLN A 79 -7.68 2.29 -19.23
C GLN A 79 -8.21 1.16 -18.34
N VAL A 80 -7.38 0.66 -17.42
CA VAL A 80 -7.78 -0.36 -16.43
C VAL A 80 -8.07 0.22 -15.04
N GLY A 81 -8.21 1.55 -14.94
CA GLY A 81 -8.57 2.23 -13.69
C GLY A 81 -7.41 2.45 -12.72
N ILE A 82 -6.16 2.41 -13.21
CA ILE A 82 -4.94 2.71 -12.44
C ILE A 82 -4.46 4.11 -12.83
N PHE A 83 -4.51 5.06 -11.88
CA PHE A 83 -4.28 6.48 -12.14
C PHE A 83 -3.01 6.97 -11.47
N TYR A 84 -2.13 7.63 -12.25
CA TYR A 84 -0.95 8.29 -11.73
C TYR A 84 -1.32 9.49 -10.84
N ARG A 85 -0.66 9.60 -9.68
CA ARG A 85 -0.88 10.67 -8.69
C ARG A 85 0.37 11.47 -8.33
N GLY A 86 1.42 11.32 -9.10
CA GLY A 86 2.67 12.01 -8.84
C GLY A 86 3.56 11.25 -7.86
N SER A 87 4.46 11.97 -7.24
CA SER A 87 5.35 11.47 -6.21
C SER A 87 5.22 12.36 -4.97
N ASP A 88 4.63 11.83 -3.90
CA ASP A 88 4.58 12.52 -2.60
C ASP A 88 5.88 12.36 -1.81
N VAL A 89 6.75 11.45 -2.25
CA VAL A 89 8.05 11.11 -1.64
C VAL A 89 9.08 11.01 -2.75
N GLU A 90 10.27 11.59 -2.52
CA GLU A 90 11.41 11.37 -3.41
C GLU A 90 11.64 9.87 -3.63
N ARG A 91 11.95 9.47 -4.86
CA ARG A 91 12.32 8.10 -5.25
C ARG A 91 11.18 7.10 -5.40
N GLN A 92 9.93 7.55 -5.42
CA GLN A 92 8.82 6.68 -5.79
C GLN A 92 7.78 7.39 -6.66
N LEU A 93 7.05 6.63 -7.48
CA LEU A 93 5.82 7.09 -8.13
C LEU A 93 4.62 6.46 -7.42
N LEU A 94 3.55 7.22 -7.28
CA LEU A 94 2.30 6.75 -6.70
C LEU A 94 1.22 6.63 -7.78
N TYR A 95 0.61 5.46 -7.85
CA TYR A 95 -0.63 5.21 -8.58
C TYR A 95 -1.72 4.79 -7.61
N VAL A 96 -2.97 5.02 -7.99
CA VAL A 96 -4.14 4.65 -7.18
C VAL A 96 -5.21 4.00 -8.03
N MET A 97 -6.03 3.16 -7.40
CA MET A 97 -7.30 2.71 -7.94
C MET A 97 -8.43 3.10 -7.00
N GLY A 98 -9.64 3.17 -7.54
CA GLY A 98 -10.85 3.46 -6.79
C GLY A 98 -11.83 4.28 -7.60
N ASP A 99 -12.88 4.75 -6.93
CA ASP A 99 -13.86 5.68 -7.51
C ASP A 99 -13.33 7.11 -7.36
N MET A 100 -12.88 7.69 -8.49
CA MET A 100 -12.32 9.03 -8.51
C MET A 100 -13.39 10.12 -8.35
N GLU A 101 -14.64 9.85 -8.72
CA GLU A 101 -15.76 10.80 -8.60
C GLU A 101 -16.18 10.94 -7.13
N ASN A 102 -16.24 9.83 -6.39
CA ASN A 102 -16.57 9.80 -4.96
C ASN A 102 -15.34 9.90 -4.06
N ASP A 103 -14.15 10.13 -4.64
CA ASP A 103 -12.86 10.23 -3.93
C ASP A 103 -12.58 9.04 -3.01
N THR A 104 -12.95 7.83 -3.46
CA THR A 104 -12.69 6.56 -2.77
C THR A 104 -11.42 5.92 -3.31
N ARG A 105 -10.60 5.35 -2.43
CA ARG A 105 -9.37 4.63 -2.79
C ARG A 105 -9.50 3.18 -2.39
N THR A 106 -9.25 2.29 -3.35
CA THR A 106 -9.20 0.83 -3.14
C THR A 106 -7.76 0.31 -3.11
N HIS A 107 -6.86 0.93 -3.89
CA HIS A 107 -5.45 0.53 -3.96
C HIS A 107 -4.53 1.75 -3.96
N HIS A 108 -3.35 1.56 -3.35
CA HIS A 108 -2.15 2.36 -3.56
C HIS A 108 -1.08 1.46 -4.18
N ILE A 109 -0.50 1.91 -5.27
CA ILE A 109 0.55 1.19 -6.01
C ILE A 109 1.80 2.06 -5.98
N HIS A 110 2.82 1.58 -5.30
CA HIS A 110 4.09 2.25 -5.09
C HIS A 110 5.12 1.72 -6.09
N ILE A 111 5.55 2.56 -7.02
CA ILE A 111 6.64 2.21 -7.94
C ILE A 111 7.93 2.71 -7.33
N VAL A 112 8.88 1.82 -7.10
CA VAL A 112 10.15 2.10 -6.42
C VAL A 112 11.33 1.48 -7.17
N LYS A 113 12.54 1.92 -6.87
CA LYS A 113 13.74 1.27 -7.39
C LYS A 113 13.85 -0.15 -6.84
N TRP A 114 14.04 -1.11 -7.74
CA TRP A 114 14.34 -2.50 -7.39
C TRP A 114 15.59 -2.59 -6.51
N ASN A 115 15.51 -3.34 -5.42
CA ASN A 115 16.56 -3.46 -4.39
C ASN A 115 17.04 -2.12 -3.82
N GLY A 116 16.25 -1.05 -3.96
CA GLY A 116 16.49 0.22 -3.28
C GLY A 116 15.91 0.24 -1.87
N THR A 117 16.25 1.28 -1.11
CA THR A 117 15.82 1.43 0.30
C THR A 117 14.31 1.33 0.47
N GLU A 118 13.53 1.95 -0.42
CA GLU A 118 12.07 1.94 -0.36
C GLU A 118 11.51 0.52 -0.58
N TRP A 119 12.07 -0.23 -1.55
CA TRP A 119 11.72 -1.62 -1.79
C TRP A 119 11.99 -2.48 -0.55
N GLU A 120 13.22 -2.42 -0.03
CA GLU A 120 13.63 -3.19 1.14
C GLU A 120 12.76 -2.88 2.36
N ASN A 121 12.45 -1.61 2.60
CA ASN A 121 11.60 -1.19 3.71
C ASN A 121 10.18 -1.75 3.61
N TYR A 122 9.57 -1.73 2.42
CA TYR A 122 8.22 -2.29 2.23
C TYR A 122 8.17 -3.80 2.46
N ILE A 123 9.15 -4.52 1.91
CA ILE A 123 9.23 -5.98 2.04
C ILE A 123 9.54 -6.36 3.49
N HIS A 124 10.55 -5.73 4.09
CA HIS A 124 10.94 -5.99 5.48
C HIS A 124 9.79 -5.72 6.46
N PHE A 125 9.10 -4.59 6.32
CA PHE A 125 7.95 -4.25 7.18
C PHE A 125 6.89 -5.35 7.17
N ARG A 126 6.48 -5.81 5.99
CA ARG A 126 5.50 -6.88 5.84
C ARG A 126 6.00 -8.18 6.45
N ASP A 127 7.19 -8.62 6.08
CA ASP A 127 7.73 -9.92 6.47
C ASP A 127 8.01 -9.95 7.97
N TYR A 128 8.61 -8.90 8.52
CA TYR A 128 8.88 -8.80 9.96
C TYR A 128 7.60 -8.89 10.78
N LEU A 129 6.52 -8.21 10.39
CA LEU A 129 5.25 -8.27 11.12
C LEU A 129 4.50 -9.59 10.92
N ASN A 130 4.68 -10.29 9.79
CA ASN A 130 4.15 -11.63 9.61
C ASN A 130 4.90 -12.67 10.46
N ASP A 131 6.20 -12.47 10.69
CA ASP A 131 7.04 -13.37 11.49
C ASP A 131 7.01 -13.05 13.00
N ASN A 132 6.52 -11.86 13.39
CA ASN A 132 6.52 -11.36 14.77
C ASN A 132 5.13 -10.90 15.23
N GLU A 133 4.28 -11.86 15.61
CA GLU A 133 2.90 -11.61 16.03
C GLU A 133 2.79 -10.56 17.15
N ASN A 134 3.67 -10.60 18.14
CA ASN A 134 3.67 -9.63 19.23
C ASN A 134 3.88 -8.19 18.72
N MET A 135 4.78 -7.98 17.78
CA MET A 135 5.01 -6.66 17.18
C MET A 135 3.85 -6.26 16.27
N ALA A 136 3.27 -7.21 15.54
CA ALA A 136 2.08 -6.96 14.73
C ALA A 136 0.91 -6.48 15.58
N LEU A 137 0.67 -7.10 16.74
CA LEU A 137 -0.38 -6.68 17.69
C LEU A 137 -0.08 -5.32 18.34
N GLN A 138 1.17 -5.01 18.65
CA GLN A 138 1.56 -3.68 19.13
C GLN A 138 1.29 -2.61 18.05
N TYR A 139 1.66 -2.89 16.81
CA TYR A 139 1.37 -2.01 15.68
C TYR A 139 -0.14 -1.81 15.48
N GLN A 140 -0.94 -2.89 15.59
CA GLN A 140 -2.40 -2.77 15.56
C GLN A 140 -2.92 -1.85 16.66
N LYS A 141 -2.47 -2.02 17.91
CA LYS A 141 -2.89 -1.21 19.06
C LYS A 141 -2.63 0.29 18.80
N VAL A 142 -1.45 0.64 18.30
CA VAL A 142 -1.12 2.02 17.92
C VAL A 142 -2.09 2.53 16.85
N LYS A 143 -2.42 1.71 15.83
CA LYS A 143 -3.38 2.10 14.78
C LYS A 143 -4.79 2.34 15.35
N GLU A 144 -5.27 1.50 16.27
CA GLU A 144 -6.58 1.65 16.92
C GLU A 144 -6.65 2.92 17.78
N GLU A 145 -5.58 3.23 18.53
CA GLU A 145 -5.48 4.48 19.29
C GLU A 145 -5.49 5.72 18.38
N LEU A 146 -4.80 5.65 17.26
CA LEU A 146 -4.76 6.74 16.28
C LEU A 146 -6.09 6.88 15.53
N GLU A 147 -6.77 5.79 15.21
CA GLU A 147 -8.12 5.81 14.64
C GLU A 147 -9.10 6.52 15.57
N SER A 148 -9.09 6.19 16.86
CA SER A 148 -9.94 6.84 17.87
C SER A 148 -9.71 8.34 17.96
N LYS A 149 -8.48 8.81 17.72
CA LYS A 149 -8.11 10.23 17.80
C LYS A 149 -8.30 10.99 16.49
N TYR A 150 -8.13 10.31 15.34
CA TYR A 150 -7.98 10.93 14.03
C TYR A 150 -8.80 10.24 12.94
N ALA A 151 -10.02 9.78 13.27
CA ALA A 151 -10.91 9.08 12.33
C ALA A 151 -11.15 9.88 11.03
N ASP A 152 -11.23 11.20 11.12
CA ASP A 152 -11.46 12.12 10.00
C ASP A 152 -10.21 12.87 9.55
N ASN A 153 -9.04 12.48 10.06
CA ASN A 153 -7.77 13.12 9.72
C ASN A 153 -6.66 12.12 9.41
N ARG A 154 -6.71 11.59 8.19
CA ARG A 154 -5.75 10.60 7.69
C ARG A 154 -4.29 11.09 7.75
N GLY A 155 -4.05 12.39 7.60
CA GLY A 155 -2.70 12.97 7.68
C GLY A 155 -2.08 12.79 9.07
N LEU A 156 -2.82 13.16 10.12
CA LEU A 156 -2.39 12.98 11.52
C LEU A 156 -2.31 11.49 11.89
N TYR A 157 -3.24 10.67 11.43
CA TYR A 157 -3.17 9.22 11.60
C TYR A 157 -1.88 8.63 10.99
N THR A 158 -1.55 9.01 9.76
CA THR A 158 -0.34 8.53 9.08
C THR A 158 0.93 9.00 9.80
N LYS A 159 0.98 10.27 10.19
CA LYS A 159 2.11 10.85 10.94
C LYS A 159 2.31 10.16 12.30
N GLY A 160 1.22 9.84 12.99
CA GLY A 160 1.27 9.21 14.33
C GLY A 160 1.84 7.79 14.32
N LYS A 161 1.88 7.11 13.17
CA LYS A 161 2.48 5.77 13.05
C LYS A 161 4.00 5.79 12.86
N LYS A 162 4.61 6.95 12.65
CA LYS A 162 6.02 7.04 12.26
C LYS A 162 6.93 6.32 13.24
N ASP A 163 6.79 6.57 14.54
CA ASP A 163 7.71 6.04 15.56
C ASP A 163 7.70 4.51 15.61
N ILE A 164 6.52 3.89 15.57
CA ILE A 164 6.43 2.43 15.58
C ILE A 164 6.90 1.82 14.25
N ILE A 165 6.70 2.49 13.13
CA ILE A 165 7.24 2.06 11.84
C ILE A 165 8.77 2.11 11.86
N ASP A 166 9.36 3.18 12.39
CA ASP A 166 10.81 3.31 12.53
C ASP A 166 11.38 2.18 13.44
N ILE A 167 10.69 1.81 14.52
CA ILE A 167 11.07 0.68 15.36
C ILE A 167 11.05 -0.63 14.56
N ILE A 168 9.99 -0.89 13.80
CA ILE A 168 9.85 -2.09 12.99
C ILE A 168 10.96 -2.20 11.93
N LEU A 169 11.27 -1.10 11.25
CA LEU A 169 12.28 -1.07 10.18
C LEU A 169 13.73 -1.19 10.71
N ASN A 170 13.96 -0.96 11.99
CA ASN A 170 15.29 -1.05 12.61
C ASN A 170 15.53 -2.39 13.36
N ASN A 171 14.60 -3.33 13.32
CA ASN A 171 14.71 -4.67 13.87
C ASN A 171 14.91 -5.71 12.77
#